data_b6d2259e25aefd6ed4ac61fd48f53ec8
#
_entry.id   b6d2259e25aefd6ed4ac61fd48f53ec8
#
_cell.length_a   1.000
_cell.length_b   1.000
_cell.length_c   1.000
_cell.angle_alpha   90.00
_cell.angle_beta   90.00
_cell.angle_gamma   90.00
#
_symmetry.space_group_name_H-M   'P 1'
#
loop_
_entity.id
_entity.type
_entity.pdbx_description
1 polymer ?
#
loop_
_entity_poly.entity_id
_entity_poly.type
_entity_poly.pdbx_seq_one_letter_code
_entity_poly.pdbx_strand_id
1 'polypeptide(L)'
;MNNIYNKIIERVNSLDPVKYASNRNFTNGNVSKLSPYISRGVISTKKIFNQLIKSGYEISQIQKFLQELSWRDYWQKKWQTLVNIDHDLKNKQSPVFSNNFPQEILNYNSSISAIDIGIKELYETGYMHNHLRMYTAAICCNIGQYNWLNPAKWMYYHLLDGDWGSNALSWQWVAGTNSHKKYIANQENINKYCFTKDESTFLDKSYEELSEYETVPKELSKEINLEIK
;
A
#
# COMPACT_ATOMS: atom_id res chain seq x y z
N MET A 1 2.09 30.93 -4.10
CA MET A 1 1.27 29.82 -4.63
C MET A 1 1.73 29.34 -6.02
N ASN A 2 2.06 30.20 -6.97
CA ASN A 2 2.49 29.79 -8.32
C ASN A 2 3.70 28.82 -8.35
N ASN A 3 4.64 28.91 -7.42
CA ASN A 3 5.85 28.09 -7.44
C ASN A 3 5.58 26.59 -7.14
N ILE A 4 4.68 26.26 -6.19
CA ILE A 4 4.37 24.84 -5.83
C ILE A 4 3.60 24.17 -6.96
N TYR A 5 2.59 24.82 -7.52
CA TYR A 5 1.82 24.27 -8.62
C TYR A 5 2.69 24.02 -9.86
N ASN A 6 3.58 24.95 -10.19
CA ASN A 6 4.53 24.76 -11.31
C ASN A 6 5.43 23.55 -11.09
N LYS A 7 5.96 23.37 -9.88
CA LYS A 7 6.75 22.16 -9.53
C LYS A 7 5.96 20.87 -9.71
N ILE A 8 4.64 20.89 -9.40
CA ILE A 8 3.78 19.70 -9.62
C ILE A 8 3.63 19.45 -11.13
N ILE A 9 3.41 20.49 -11.94
CA ILE A 9 3.32 20.36 -13.39
C ILE A 9 4.65 19.88 -13.99
N GLU A 10 5.78 20.41 -13.54
CA GLU A 10 7.11 19.92 -13.93
C GLU A 10 7.28 18.43 -13.62
N ARG A 11 6.83 17.99 -12.44
CA ARG A 11 6.83 16.56 -12.07
C ARG A 11 5.94 15.72 -13.00
N VAL A 12 4.77 16.22 -13.40
CA VAL A 12 3.92 15.56 -14.39
C VAL A 12 4.61 15.46 -15.75
N ASN A 13 5.29 16.55 -16.17
CA ASN A 13 6.02 16.59 -17.45
C ASN A 13 7.25 15.68 -17.45
N SER A 14 7.85 15.41 -16.30
CA SER A 14 9.01 14.52 -16.15
C SER A 14 8.61 13.04 -15.94
N LEU A 15 7.32 12.71 -15.94
CA LEU A 15 6.88 11.32 -15.83
C LEU A 15 7.36 10.48 -17.01
N ASP A 16 7.91 9.32 -16.70
CA ASP A 16 8.22 8.27 -17.67
C ASP A 16 7.28 7.08 -17.41
N PRO A 17 6.13 7.01 -18.08
CA PRO A 17 5.15 5.95 -17.85
C PRO A 17 5.63 4.57 -18.32
N VAL A 18 6.59 4.51 -19.23
CA VAL A 18 7.19 3.24 -19.70
C VAL A 18 8.10 2.66 -18.62
N LYS A 19 8.99 3.49 -18.06
CA LYS A 19 9.80 3.05 -16.91
C LYS A 19 8.95 2.75 -15.69
N TYR A 20 7.92 3.56 -15.43
CA TYR A 20 6.94 3.26 -14.39
C TYR A 20 6.35 1.85 -14.57
N ALA A 21 5.90 1.51 -15.76
CA ALA A 21 5.30 0.20 -16.02
C ALA A 21 6.26 -0.96 -15.73
N SER A 22 7.55 -0.79 -16.04
CA SER A 22 8.56 -1.85 -15.91
C SER A 22 9.09 -2.03 -14.47
N ASN A 23 9.22 -0.95 -13.69
CA ASN A 23 9.94 -1.02 -12.43
C ASN A 23 9.23 -0.41 -11.20
N ARG A 24 7.97 0.03 -11.32
CA ARG A 24 7.23 0.65 -10.21
C ARG A 24 7.12 -0.20 -8.94
N ASN A 25 7.32 -1.51 -9.04
CA ASN A 25 7.26 -2.41 -7.88
C ASN A 25 8.56 -2.42 -7.06
N PHE A 26 9.67 -1.98 -7.64
CA PHE A 26 10.93 -1.83 -6.91
C PHE A 26 10.91 -0.56 -6.07
N THR A 27 11.43 -0.59 -4.84
CA THR A 27 11.42 0.57 -3.93
C THR A 27 12.19 1.76 -4.47
N ASN A 28 13.20 1.53 -5.34
CA ASN A 28 13.93 2.56 -6.09
C ASN A 28 13.37 2.81 -7.49
N GLY A 29 12.21 2.25 -7.83
CA GLY A 29 11.60 2.35 -9.15
C GLY A 29 11.04 3.73 -9.48
N ASN A 30 10.65 3.90 -10.75
CA ASN A 30 10.09 5.15 -11.26
C ASN A 30 8.64 5.33 -10.80
N VAL A 31 8.42 5.88 -9.61
CA VAL A 31 7.10 6.23 -9.09
C VAL A 31 6.84 7.73 -9.24
N SER A 32 5.59 8.10 -9.52
CA SER A 32 5.23 9.49 -9.81
C SER A 32 5.33 10.43 -8.61
N LYS A 33 5.13 9.93 -7.40
CA LYS A 33 4.97 10.70 -6.16
C LYS A 33 3.93 11.83 -6.28
N LEU A 34 2.90 11.64 -7.11
CA LEU A 34 1.80 12.58 -7.32
C LEU A 34 0.60 12.34 -6.41
N SER A 35 0.57 11.21 -5.72
CA SER A 35 -0.58 10.78 -4.89
C SER A 35 -1.02 11.82 -3.84
N PRO A 36 -0.14 12.55 -3.12
CA PRO A 36 -0.57 13.59 -2.19
C PRO A 36 -1.33 14.73 -2.86
N TYR A 37 -0.92 15.10 -4.06
CA TYR A 37 -1.56 16.20 -4.80
C TYR A 37 -2.88 15.78 -5.45
N ILE A 38 -2.99 14.51 -5.82
CA ILE A 38 -4.25 13.95 -6.36
C ILE A 38 -5.27 13.80 -5.21
N SER A 39 -4.86 13.22 -4.07
CA SER A 39 -5.77 13.01 -2.94
C SER A 39 -6.29 14.31 -2.32
N ARG A 40 -5.52 15.39 -2.42
CA ARG A 40 -5.92 16.73 -1.96
C ARG A 40 -6.59 17.59 -3.04
N GLY A 41 -6.88 17.03 -4.23
CA GLY A 41 -7.56 17.74 -5.31
C GLY A 41 -6.74 18.83 -6.00
N VAL A 42 -5.42 18.90 -5.77
CA VAL A 42 -4.54 19.92 -6.39
C VAL A 42 -4.38 19.67 -7.89
N ILE A 43 -4.34 18.39 -8.27
CA ILE A 43 -4.31 17.96 -9.69
C ILE A 43 -5.21 16.76 -9.89
N SER A 44 -5.98 16.74 -10.97
CA SER A 44 -6.86 15.62 -11.31
C SER A 44 -6.15 14.55 -12.13
N THR A 45 -6.61 13.30 -12.02
CA THR A 45 -6.18 12.17 -12.87
C THR A 45 -6.36 12.49 -14.35
N LYS A 46 -7.48 13.16 -14.72
CA LYS A 46 -7.75 13.65 -16.09
C LYS A 46 -6.69 14.64 -16.58
N LYS A 47 -6.21 15.55 -15.72
CA LYS A 47 -5.17 16.52 -16.10
C LYS A 47 -3.85 15.80 -16.39
N ILE A 48 -3.50 14.81 -15.58
CA ILE A 48 -2.28 14.01 -15.77
C ILE A 48 -2.38 13.23 -17.09
N PHE A 49 -3.50 12.56 -17.35
CA PHE A 49 -3.75 11.86 -18.61
C PHE A 49 -3.57 12.79 -19.82
N ASN A 50 -4.25 13.95 -19.81
CA ASN A 50 -4.17 14.91 -20.93
C ASN A 50 -2.75 15.41 -21.14
N GLN A 51 -1.97 15.57 -20.07
CA GLN A 51 -0.57 16.00 -20.17
C GLN A 51 0.31 14.92 -20.82
N LEU A 52 0.12 13.66 -20.47
CA LEU A 52 0.86 12.54 -21.09
C LEU A 52 0.58 12.44 -22.58
N ILE A 53 -0.69 12.59 -23.00
CA ILE A 53 -1.05 12.62 -24.43
C ILE A 53 -0.38 13.82 -25.13
N LYS A 54 -0.40 15.01 -24.51
CA LYS A 54 0.28 16.21 -25.06
C LYS A 54 1.80 16.04 -25.17
N SER A 55 2.40 15.23 -24.31
CA SER A 55 3.82 14.90 -24.36
C SER A 55 4.17 13.86 -25.44
N GLY A 56 3.20 13.42 -26.25
CA GLY A 56 3.40 12.51 -27.37
C GLY A 56 3.38 11.02 -27.05
N TYR A 57 2.98 10.64 -25.84
CA TYR A 57 2.85 9.21 -25.50
C TYR A 57 1.62 8.58 -26.16
N GLU A 58 1.82 7.43 -26.77
CA GLU A 58 0.73 6.58 -27.26
C GLU A 58 0.01 5.89 -26.07
N ILE A 59 -1.28 5.60 -26.24
CA ILE A 59 -2.11 4.94 -25.21
C ILE A 59 -1.49 3.62 -24.73
N SER A 60 -0.92 2.83 -25.63
CA SER A 60 -0.24 1.56 -25.32
C SER A 60 0.94 1.74 -24.35
N GLN A 61 1.70 2.82 -24.47
CA GLN A 61 2.85 3.14 -23.63
C GLN A 61 2.44 3.55 -22.23
N ILE A 62 1.28 4.20 -22.07
CA ILE A 62 0.79 4.73 -20.80
C ILE A 62 -0.27 3.85 -20.13
N GLN A 63 -0.68 2.76 -20.77
CA GLN A 63 -1.79 1.91 -20.31
C GLN A 63 -1.63 1.48 -18.85
N LYS A 64 -0.44 1.02 -18.44
CA LYS A 64 -0.22 0.56 -17.07
C LYS A 64 -0.32 1.70 -16.06
N PHE A 65 0.22 2.87 -16.39
CA PHE A 65 0.11 4.05 -15.53
C PHE A 65 -1.35 4.51 -15.41
N LEU A 66 -2.10 4.52 -16.50
CA LEU A 66 -3.53 4.84 -16.50
C LEU A 66 -4.35 3.86 -15.67
N GLN A 67 -4.03 2.57 -15.74
CA GLN A 67 -4.68 1.56 -14.92
C GLN A 67 -4.53 1.87 -13.42
N GLU A 68 -3.33 2.26 -12.97
CA GLU A 68 -3.09 2.60 -11.56
C GLU A 68 -3.82 3.90 -11.14
N LEU A 69 -3.90 4.91 -12.02
CA LEU A 69 -4.73 6.09 -11.79
C LEU A 69 -6.22 5.73 -11.70
N SER A 70 -6.68 4.82 -12.58
CA SER A 70 -8.08 4.38 -12.62
C SER A 70 -8.50 3.61 -11.38
N TRP A 71 -7.58 2.87 -10.73
CA TRP A 71 -7.86 2.22 -9.45
C TRP A 71 -8.25 3.22 -8.37
N ARG A 72 -7.58 4.37 -8.28
CA ARG A 72 -7.95 5.43 -7.34
C ARG A 72 -9.37 5.93 -7.60
N ASP A 73 -9.69 6.28 -8.84
CA ASP A 73 -11.02 6.78 -9.22
C ASP A 73 -12.09 5.71 -8.95
N TYR A 74 -11.79 4.46 -9.22
CA TYR A 74 -12.66 3.33 -8.93
C TYR A 74 -12.92 3.17 -7.42
N TRP A 75 -11.90 3.22 -6.59
CA TRP A 75 -12.04 3.11 -5.15
C TRP A 75 -12.87 4.28 -4.57
N GLN A 76 -12.68 5.49 -5.05
CA GLN A 76 -13.48 6.65 -4.67
C GLN A 76 -14.95 6.46 -5.01
N LYS A 77 -15.26 6.03 -6.24
CA LYS A 77 -16.64 5.74 -6.65
C LYS A 77 -17.22 4.59 -5.83
N LYS A 78 -16.45 3.54 -5.61
CA LYS A 78 -16.90 2.40 -4.79
C LYS A 78 -17.24 2.86 -3.37
N TRP A 79 -16.38 3.64 -2.75
CA TRP A 79 -16.62 4.18 -1.40
C TRP A 79 -17.91 5.00 -1.33
N GLN A 80 -18.16 5.87 -2.31
CA GLN A 80 -19.39 6.69 -2.36
C GLN A 80 -20.68 5.85 -2.46
N THR A 81 -20.59 4.61 -2.92
CA THR A 81 -21.74 3.70 -3.06
C THR A 81 -21.93 2.77 -1.85
N LEU A 82 -21.01 2.74 -0.91
CA LEU A 82 -21.03 1.88 0.27
C LEU A 82 -21.67 2.61 1.45
N VAL A 83 -22.51 1.90 2.19
CA VAL A 83 -23.13 2.42 3.43
C VAL A 83 -22.04 2.58 4.51
N ASN A 84 -21.15 1.61 4.63
CA ASN A 84 -20.04 1.62 5.56
C ASN A 84 -18.86 0.84 4.99
N ILE A 85 -17.70 1.49 4.90
CA ILE A 85 -16.47 0.92 4.40
C ILE A 85 -15.63 0.24 5.50
N ASP A 86 -15.95 0.48 6.76
CA ASP A 86 -15.21 -0.02 7.94
C ASP A 86 -15.58 -1.48 8.30
N HIS A 87 -16.38 -2.12 7.47
CA HIS A 87 -16.75 -3.53 7.59
C HIS A 87 -16.24 -4.36 6.42
N ASP A 88 -16.08 -5.65 6.63
CA ASP A 88 -15.73 -6.62 5.59
C ASP A 88 -16.78 -6.62 4.47
N LEU A 89 -16.34 -6.41 3.22
CA LEU A 89 -17.27 -6.14 2.11
C LEU A 89 -17.85 -7.40 1.45
N LYS A 90 -17.04 -8.41 1.21
CA LYS A 90 -17.45 -9.62 0.48
C LYS A 90 -17.32 -10.88 1.31
N ASN A 91 -16.19 -11.04 1.98
CA ASN A 91 -15.87 -12.21 2.78
C ASN A 91 -15.46 -11.75 4.17
N LYS A 92 -15.88 -12.48 5.20
CA LYS A 92 -15.41 -12.24 6.56
C LYS A 92 -13.91 -12.55 6.65
N GLN A 93 -13.13 -11.65 7.26
CA GLN A 93 -11.72 -11.93 7.52
C GLN A 93 -11.59 -13.12 8.49
N SER A 94 -10.80 -14.11 8.12
CA SER A 94 -10.55 -15.30 8.95
C SER A 94 -9.21 -15.94 8.57
N PRO A 95 -8.42 -16.40 9.54
CA PRO A 95 -8.60 -16.21 10.98
C PRO A 95 -8.33 -14.74 11.41
N VAL A 96 -8.82 -14.37 12.58
CA VAL A 96 -8.50 -13.10 13.26
C VAL A 96 -8.06 -13.42 14.68
N PHE A 97 -6.78 -13.16 14.97
CA PHE A 97 -6.18 -13.30 16.29
C PHE A 97 -6.58 -12.12 17.20
N SER A 98 -6.48 -10.88 16.67
CA SER A 98 -6.75 -9.68 17.45
C SER A 98 -7.32 -8.54 16.59
N ASN A 99 -8.08 -7.64 17.23
CA ASN A 99 -8.51 -6.36 16.66
C ASN A 99 -7.52 -5.22 16.97
N ASN A 100 -6.47 -5.47 17.71
CA ASN A 100 -5.42 -4.51 18.05
C ASN A 100 -4.41 -4.36 16.90
N PHE A 101 -3.19 -3.92 17.20
CA PHE A 101 -2.11 -3.72 16.26
C PHE A 101 -0.85 -4.47 16.72
N PRO A 102 -0.08 -5.11 15.81
CA PRO A 102 1.19 -5.75 16.18
C PRO A 102 2.21 -4.69 16.59
N GLN A 103 2.64 -4.72 17.85
CA GLN A 103 3.52 -3.71 18.45
C GLN A 103 4.86 -3.60 17.72
N GLU A 104 5.42 -4.72 17.26
CA GLU A 104 6.72 -4.74 16.59
C GLU A 104 6.67 -4.03 15.22
N ILE A 105 5.54 -4.10 14.51
CA ILE A 105 5.32 -3.32 13.28
C ILE A 105 5.28 -1.83 13.62
N LEU A 106 4.52 -1.43 14.65
CA LEU A 106 4.44 -0.03 15.06
C LEU A 106 5.81 0.57 15.40
N ASN A 107 6.66 -0.23 16.04
CA ASN A 107 7.98 0.18 16.52
C ASN A 107 9.10 -0.03 15.49
N TYR A 108 8.76 -0.36 14.22
CA TYR A 108 9.71 -0.69 13.15
C TYR A 108 10.81 -1.67 13.60
N ASN A 109 10.38 -2.74 14.28
CA ASN A 109 11.20 -3.82 14.84
C ASN A 109 10.64 -5.20 14.45
N SER A 110 10.18 -5.33 13.22
CA SER A 110 9.49 -6.52 12.70
C SER A 110 10.43 -7.68 12.35
N SER A 111 11.73 -7.50 12.45
CA SER A 111 12.78 -8.40 11.93
C SER A 111 12.81 -8.50 10.40
N ILE A 112 12.13 -7.62 9.69
CA ILE A 112 12.13 -7.52 8.23
C ILE A 112 12.58 -6.11 7.86
N SER A 113 13.85 -5.99 7.47
CA SER A 113 14.52 -4.70 7.25
C SER A 113 13.75 -3.77 6.30
N ALA A 114 13.18 -4.31 5.23
CA ALA A 114 12.41 -3.52 4.27
C ALA A 114 11.18 -2.87 4.91
N ILE A 115 10.48 -3.61 5.78
CA ILE A 115 9.29 -3.11 6.48
C ILE A 115 9.68 -2.05 7.49
N ASP A 116 10.71 -2.30 8.29
CA ASP A 116 11.17 -1.39 9.33
C ASP A 116 11.65 -0.06 8.73
N ILE A 117 12.41 -0.10 7.64
CA ILE A 117 12.82 1.09 6.87
C ILE A 117 11.60 1.83 6.32
N GLY A 118 10.64 1.11 5.74
CA GLY A 118 9.43 1.71 5.17
C GLY A 118 8.53 2.39 6.21
N ILE A 119 8.41 1.81 7.42
CA ILE A 119 7.64 2.41 8.52
C ILE A 119 8.37 3.64 9.07
N LYS A 120 9.68 3.59 9.21
CA LYS A 120 10.48 4.74 9.61
C LYS A 120 10.32 5.89 8.60
N GLU A 121 10.43 5.61 7.29
CA GLU A 121 10.19 6.60 6.24
C GLU A 121 8.77 7.18 6.32
N LEU A 122 7.75 6.33 6.60
CA LEU A 122 6.37 6.78 6.78
C LEU A 122 6.25 7.79 7.92
N TYR A 123 6.86 7.54 9.07
CA TYR A 123 6.81 8.45 10.21
C TYR A 123 7.57 9.75 9.97
N GLU A 124 8.72 9.68 9.31
CA GLU A 124 9.56 10.85 9.05
C GLU A 124 9.01 11.73 7.92
N THR A 125 8.40 11.15 6.90
CA THR A 125 8.07 11.85 5.65
C THR A 125 6.60 11.82 5.26
N GLY A 126 5.80 10.99 5.90
CA GLY A 126 4.42 10.72 5.48
C GLY A 126 4.31 9.93 4.17
N TYR A 127 5.40 9.33 3.71
CA TYR A 127 5.43 8.53 2.49
C TYR A 127 5.82 7.09 2.80
N MET A 128 5.18 6.15 2.14
CA MET A 128 5.58 4.75 2.06
C MET A 128 5.34 4.26 0.65
N HIS A 129 6.34 3.59 0.08
CA HIS A 129 6.22 2.99 -1.26
C HIS A 129 5.03 2.03 -1.32
N ASN A 130 4.23 2.05 -2.40
CA ASN A 130 3.00 1.25 -2.48
C ASN A 130 3.22 -0.25 -2.24
N HIS A 131 4.31 -0.81 -2.73
CA HIS A 131 4.63 -2.23 -2.52
C HIS A 131 4.87 -2.54 -1.04
N LEU A 132 5.54 -1.64 -0.30
CA LEU A 132 5.72 -1.78 1.14
C LEU A 132 4.39 -1.68 1.91
N ARG A 133 3.44 -0.84 1.46
CA ARG A 133 2.08 -0.80 2.04
C ARG A 133 1.39 -2.15 1.92
N MET A 134 1.50 -2.80 0.75
CA MET A 134 0.92 -4.12 0.52
C MET A 134 1.59 -5.20 1.38
N TYR A 135 2.91 -5.17 1.51
CA TYR A 135 3.64 -6.10 2.36
C TYR A 135 3.28 -5.91 3.84
N THR A 136 3.25 -4.68 4.33
CA THR A 136 2.84 -4.37 5.70
C THR A 136 1.42 -4.86 5.98
N ALA A 137 0.49 -4.63 5.06
CA ALA A 137 -0.88 -5.12 5.19
C ALA A 137 -0.95 -6.66 5.20
N ALA A 138 -0.17 -7.34 4.33
CA ALA A 138 -0.12 -8.80 4.29
C ALA A 138 0.45 -9.39 5.59
N ILE A 139 1.51 -8.79 6.11
CA ILE A 139 2.13 -9.20 7.38
C ILE A 139 1.13 -9.03 8.53
N CYS A 140 0.50 -7.87 8.65
CA CYS A 140 -0.48 -7.63 9.71
C CYS A 140 -1.68 -8.58 9.60
N CYS A 141 -2.32 -8.66 8.42
CA CYS A 141 -3.61 -9.31 8.27
C CYS A 141 -3.53 -10.82 8.06
N ASN A 142 -2.56 -11.31 7.27
CA ASN A 142 -2.54 -12.68 6.79
C ASN A 142 -1.54 -13.56 7.52
N ILE A 143 -0.46 -12.99 8.03
CA ILE A 143 0.56 -13.69 8.83
C ILE A 143 0.31 -13.45 10.33
N GLY A 144 0.17 -12.20 10.75
CA GLY A 144 -0.12 -11.81 12.13
C GLY A 144 -1.58 -11.99 12.53
N GLN A 145 -2.47 -12.25 11.57
CA GLN A 145 -3.91 -12.48 11.79
C GLN A 145 -4.62 -11.34 12.55
N TYR A 146 -4.15 -10.11 12.36
CA TYR A 146 -4.82 -8.92 12.91
C TYR A 146 -5.98 -8.49 12.00
N ASN A 147 -7.06 -8.01 12.61
CA ASN A 147 -8.14 -7.39 11.83
C ASN A 147 -7.58 -6.20 11.05
N TRP A 148 -7.96 -6.09 9.80
CA TRP A 148 -7.42 -5.10 8.86
C TRP A 148 -7.70 -3.64 9.26
N LEU A 149 -8.79 -3.36 9.99
CA LEU A 149 -9.32 -2.02 10.19
C LEU A 149 -8.37 -1.10 10.97
N ASN A 150 -7.89 -1.55 12.14
CA ASN A 150 -7.02 -0.71 12.97
C ASN A 150 -5.64 -0.46 12.34
N PRO A 151 -4.96 -1.46 11.75
CA PRO A 151 -3.75 -1.21 10.97
C PRO A 151 -3.98 -0.30 9.76
N ALA A 152 -5.12 -0.40 9.08
CA ALA A 152 -5.46 0.50 7.99
C ALA A 152 -5.66 1.95 8.46
N LYS A 153 -6.34 2.17 9.59
CA LYS A 153 -6.51 3.50 10.20
C LYS A 153 -5.15 4.11 10.59
N TRP A 154 -4.27 3.31 11.19
CA TRP A 154 -2.93 3.74 11.53
C TRP A 154 -2.15 4.21 10.28
N MET A 155 -2.13 3.41 9.23
CA MET A 155 -1.44 3.78 7.99
C MET A 155 -2.04 5.04 7.35
N TYR A 156 -3.37 5.13 7.30
CA TYR A 156 -4.08 6.31 6.81
C TYR A 156 -3.70 7.59 7.56
N TYR A 157 -3.61 7.53 8.89
CA TYR A 157 -3.23 8.66 9.73
C TYR A 157 -1.85 9.23 9.39
N HIS A 158 -0.87 8.37 9.09
CA HIS A 158 0.50 8.78 8.81
C HIS A 158 0.76 9.18 7.36
N LEU A 159 -0.10 8.80 6.41
CA LEU A 159 0.12 9.04 5.00
C LEU A 159 -0.24 10.47 4.57
N LEU A 160 0.69 11.22 3.96
CA LEU A 160 0.41 12.51 3.30
C LEU A 160 -0.61 12.37 2.16
N ASP A 161 -0.61 11.24 1.47
CA ASP A 161 -1.58 10.92 0.42
C ASP A 161 -2.78 10.14 0.94
N GLY A 162 -2.99 10.15 2.26
CA GLY A 162 -4.08 9.45 2.93
C GLY A 162 -5.44 9.76 2.28
N ASP A 163 -6.09 8.69 1.84
CA ASP A 163 -7.39 8.65 1.20
C ASP A 163 -8.09 7.41 1.72
N TRP A 164 -9.14 7.59 2.53
CA TRP A 164 -9.72 6.45 3.25
C TRP A 164 -10.32 5.41 2.31
N GLY A 165 -10.97 5.85 1.23
CA GLY A 165 -11.52 4.93 0.24
C GLY A 165 -10.45 4.03 -0.38
N SER A 166 -9.36 4.62 -0.89
CA SER A 166 -8.26 3.85 -1.47
C SER A 166 -7.53 3.00 -0.43
N ASN A 167 -7.28 3.54 0.75
CA ASN A 167 -6.52 2.84 1.79
C ASN A 167 -7.32 1.64 2.34
N ALA A 168 -8.55 1.86 2.82
CA ALA A 168 -9.38 0.81 3.40
C ALA A 168 -9.69 -0.32 2.39
N LEU A 169 -10.04 0.05 1.15
CA LEU A 169 -10.35 -0.95 0.12
C LEU A 169 -9.11 -1.74 -0.34
N SER A 170 -7.92 -1.13 -0.30
CA SER A 170 -6.66 -1.83 -0.57
C SER A 170 -6.30 -2.79 0.57
N TRP A 171 -6.45 -2.38 1.82
CA TRP A 171 -6.25 -3.26 2.98
C TRP A 171 -7.19 -4.45 2.94
N GLN A 172 -8.47 -4.23 2.65
CA GLN A 172 -9.47 -5.29 2.48
C GLN A 172 -9.13 -6.22 1.31
N TRP A 173 -8.57 -5.66 0.22
CA TRP A 173 -8.12 -6.49 -0.89
C TRP A 173 -6.98 -7.41 -0.49
N VAL A 174 -5.98 -6.91 0.26
CA VAL A 174 -4.87 -7.70 0.80
C VAL A 174 -5.37 -8.75 1.78
N ALA A 175 -6.26 -8.38 2.71
CA ALA A 175 -6.81 -9.28 3.73
C ALA A 175 -7.78 -10.35 3.18
N GLY A 176 -8.16 -10.27 1.90
CA GLY A 176 -9.12 -11.20 1.28
C GLY A 176 -10.58 -10.87 1.53
N THR A 177 -10.91 -9.79 2.24
CA THR A 177 -12.29 -9.41 2.52
C THR A 177 -12.99 -8.73 1.35
N ASN A 178 -12.23 -8.19 0.40
CA ASN A 178 -12.72 -7.58 -0.85
C ASN A 178 -12.12 -8.21 -2.11
N SER A 179 -11.51 -9.38 -1.99
CA SER A 179 -10.89 -10.15 -3.09
C SER A 179 -11.22 -11.64 -2.96
N HIS A 180 -10.86 -12.45 -3.97
CA HIS A 180 -11.02 -13.89 -3.91
C HIS A 180 -9.87 -14.61 -3.18
N LYS A 181 -8.71 -13.93 -3.02
CA LYS A 181 -7.50 -14.49 -2.42
C LYS A 181 -6.88 -13.48 -1.47
N LYS A 182 -6.26 -13.98 -0.41
CA LYS A 182 -5.34 -13.21 0.42
C LYS A 182 -4.06 -12.91 -0.37
N TYR A 183 -3.52 -11.71 -0.21
CA TYR A 183 -2.21 -11.38 -0.75
C TYR A 183 -1.14 -11.75 0.27
N ILE A 184 -0.17 -12.54 -0.14
CA ILE A 184 0.97 -12.96 0.69
C ILE A 184 2.25 -12.64 -0.08
N ALA A 185 3.31 -12.28 0.64
CA ALA A 185 4.66 -12.17 0.10
C ALA A 185 5.64 -12.88 1.05
N ASN A 186 6.52 -13.69 0.49
CA ASN A 186 7.59 -14.33 1.23
C ASN A 186 8.86 -13.45 1.28
N GLN A 187 9.84 -13.86 2.06
CA GLN A 187 11.07 -13.08 2.26
C GLN A 187 11.85 -12.88 0.95
N GLU A 188 11.95 -13.89 0.10
CA GLU A 188 12.61 -13.79 -1.20
C GLU A 188 11.99 -12.68 -2.07
N ASN A 189 10.66 -12.61 -2.13
CA ASN A 189 9.94 -11.59 -2.88
C ASN A 189 10.23 -10.17 -2.33
N ILE A 190 10.21 -10.01 -1.01
CA ILE A 190 10.52 -8.73 -0.36
C ILE A 190 11.96 -8.32 -0.63
N ASN A 191 12.92 -9.23 -0.45
CA ASN A 191 14.33 -8.98 -0.72
C ASN A 191 14.55 -8.51 -2.16
N LYS A 192 13.92 -9.18 -3.12
CA LYS A 192 14.02 -8.85 -4.55
C LYS A 192 13.56 -7.42 -4.85
N TYR A 193 12.40 -7.02 -4.36
CA TYR A 193 11.82 -5.72 -4.72
C TYR A 193 12.30 -4.57 -3.84
N CYS A 194 12.80 -4.88 -2.65
CA CYS A 194 13.29 -3.88 -1.69
C CYS A 194 14.82 -3.81 -1.59
N PHE A 195 15.55 -4.66 -2.31
CA PHE A 195 17.02 -4.74 -2.29
C PHE A 195 17.59 -5.05 -0.91
N THR A 196 16.86 -5.86 -0.12
CA THR A 196 17.31 -6.39 1.17
C THR A 196 17.88 -7.80 1.02
N LYS A 197 18.45 -8.35 2.09
CA LYS A 197 19.05 -9.68 2.13
C LYS A 197 18.73 -10.37 3.47
N ASP A 198 17.52 -10.12 3.99
CA ASP A 198 17.08 -10.76 5.22
C ASP A 198 16.92 -12.27 4.99
N GLU A 199 17.36 -13.07 5.96
CA GLU A 199 17.28 -14.52 5.97
C GLU A 199 16.79 -15.00 7.31
N SER A 200 16.25 -16.23 7.35
CA SER A 200 15.75 -16.86 8.58
C SER A 200 14.67 -16.05 9.33
N THR A 201 13.91 -15.23 8.60
CA THR A 201 12.75 -14.52 9.15
C THR A 201 11.52 -15.43 9.19
N PHE A 202 10.45 -15.00 9.85
CA PHE A 202 9.17 -15.71 9.83
C PHE A 202 8.53 -15.76 8.43
N LEU A 203 8.99 -14.96 7.46
CA LEU A 203 8.57 -14.99 6.06
C LEU A 203 9.49 -15.80 5.14
N ASP A 204 10.58 -16.36 5.67
CA ASP A 204 11.53 -17.18 4.90
C ASP A 204 10.99 -18.62 4.72
N LYS A 205 9.88 -18.68 4.01
CA LYS A 205 9.07 -19.87 3.76
C LYS A 205 8.51 -19.85 2.34
N SER A 206 8.07 -21.00 1.86
CA SER A 206 7.32 -21.08 0.59
C SER A 206 5.96 -20.40 0.68
N TYR A 207 5.36 -20.08 -0.47
CA TYR A 207 4.01 -19.53 -0.50
C TYR A 207 2.96 -20.50 0.04
N GLU A 208 3.16 -21.81 -0.16
CA GLU A 208 2.31 -22.87 0.36
C GLU A 208 2.33 -22.86 1.89
N GLU A 209 3.51 -22.88 2.50
CA GLU A 209 3.66 -22.83 3.97
C GLU A 209 3.06 -21.55 4.56
N LEU A 210 3.27 -20.37 3.90
CA LEU A 210 2.70 -19.11 4.36
C LEU A 210 1.19 -19.04 4.21
N SER A 211 0.61 -19.72 3.22
CA SER A 211 -0.85 -19.77 3.04
C SER A 211 -1.56 -20.63 4.08
N GLU A 212 -0.84 -21.58 4.66
CA GLU A 212 -1.30 -22.51 5.69
C GLU A 212 -0.90 -22.08 7.11
N TYR A 213 -0.45 -20.83 7.28
CA TYR A 213 0.01 -20.32 8.58
C TYR A 213 -1.15 -20.27 9.59
N GLU A 214 -1.16 -21.19 10.53
CA GLU A 214 -2.22 -21.33 11.53
C GLU A 214 -1.93 -20.53 12.82
N THR A 215 -0.64 -20.26 13.10
CA THR A 215 -0.21 -19.64 14.35
C THR A 215 0.47 -18.28 14.09
N VAL A 216 0.16 -17.29 14.90
CA VAL A 216 0.82 -15.98 14.83
C VAL A 216 2.31 -16.12 15.18
N PRO A 217 3.23 -15.63 14.34
CA PRO A 217 4.66 -15.61 14.65
C PRO A 217 4.94 -14.89 15.97
N LYS A 218 5.96 -15.38 16.71
CA LYS A 218 6.37 -14.78 17.99
C LYS A 218 6.69 -13.28 17.84
N GLU A 219 7.28 -12.90 16.72
CA GLU A 219 7.64 -11.52 16.36
C GLU A 219 6.42 -10.61 16.18
N LEU A 220 5.24 -11.18 15.97
CA LEU A 220 3.98 -10.43 15.79
C LEU A 220 2.99 -10.69 16.93
N SER A 221 3.36 -11.43 17.98
CA SER A 221 2.44 -11.85 19.04
C SER A 221 2.15 -10.78 20.08
N LYS A 222 3.00 -9.77 20.21
CA LYS A 222 2.75 -8.62 21.09
C LYS A 222 1.83 -7.63 20.41
N GLU A 223 0.81 -7.22 21.12
CA GLU A 223 -0.20 -6.31 20.59
C GLU A 223 -0.34 -5.04 21.42
N ILE A 224 -0.77 -3.98 20.74
CA ILE A 224 -1.07 -2.70 21.36
C ILE A 224 -2.44 -2.21 20.86
N ASN A 225 -3.25 -1.70 21.79
CA ASN A 225 -4.49 -1.03 21.44
C ASN A 225 -4.18 0.40 20.99
N LEU A 226 -4.48 0.70 19.73
CA LEU A 226 -4.39 2.05 19.18
C LEU A 226 -5.80 2.66 19.14
N GLU A 227 -6.08 3.60 20.02
CA GLU A 227 -7.29 4.42 19.92
C GLU A 227 -7.11 5.51 18.85
N ILE A 228 -7.21 5.12 17.58
CA ILE A 228 -7.27 6.07 16.46
C ILE A 228 -8.72 6.45 16.25
N LYS A 229 -9.08 7.64 16.72
CA LYS A 229 -10.41 8.21 16.58
C LYS A 229 -10.68 8.73 15.17
#